data_7caee4cf13a1e40554d70b718c651e45
#
_entry.id   7caee4cf13a1e40554d70b718c651e45
#
_cell.length_a   1.000
_cell.length_b   1.000
_cell.length_c   1.000
_cell.angle_alpha   90.00
_cell.angle_beta   90.00
_cell.angle_gamma   90.00
#
_symmetry.space_group_name_H-M   'P 1'
#
loop_
_entity.id
_entity.type
_entity.pdbx_description
1 polymer ?
#
loop_
_entity_poly.entity_id
_entity_poly.type
_entity_poly.pdbx_seq_one_letter_code
_entity_poly.pdbx_strand_id
1 'polypeptide(L)'
;GEMCDALKDFPEAIDNTLRIAEMCNLELDFSKRYAPVYKVPGEKIEKDCTFPSAPKPVEEMKDDERYLRQLCEHGLEWRYGTRDVSPEIRARLEKELAVIISKQFCSYFLIVWDFCNYARANGIPVGARGSGVGTMVGYLLGLCNVDPLRYGLLFERFMDPNRSEMPDIDIDICQDGRQKVIDYVRQKYGHVAQIITFGTL
;
A
#
# COMPACT_ATOMS: atom_id res chain seq x y z
N GLY A 1 14.32 31.32 -29.28
CA GLY A 1 13.01 31.13 -28.63
C GLY A 1 12.97 31.78 -27.27
N GLU A 2 11.84 31.87 -26.61
CA GLU A 2 11.63 32.58 -25.34
C GLU A 2 12.70 32.32 -24.29
N MET A 3 13.16 31.08 -24.17
CA MET A 3 14.23 30.71 -23.22
C MET A 3 15.58 31.35 -23.61
N CYS A 4 15.90 31.41 -24.90
CA CYS A 4 17.13 32.05 -25.36
C CYS A 4 17.09 33.58 -25.14
N ASP A 5 15.90 34.17 -25.28
CA ASP A 5 15.71 35.61 -25.05
C ASP A 5 15.78 35.92 -23.54
N ALA A 6 15.22 35.05 -22.68
CA ALA A 6 15.27 35.20 -21.25
C ALA A 6 16.69 35.01 -20.66
N LEU A 7 17.49 34.17 -21.31
CA LEU A 7 18.87 33.83 -20.85
C LEU A 7 19.94 34.40 -21.78
N LYS A 8 19.65 35.48 -22.50
CA LYS A 8 20.58 36.11 -23.45
C LYS A 8 21.91 36.54 -22.83
N ASP A 9 21.90 36.85 -21.53
CA ASP A 9 23.09 37.30 -20.82
C ASP A 9 23.90 36.09 -20.27
N PHE A 10 23.36 34.83 -20.40
CA PHE A 10 23.99 33.60 -19.97
C PHE A 10 23.85 32.51 -21.04
N PRO A 11 24.42 32.69 -22.26
CA PRO A 11 24.27 31.74 -23.36
C PRO A 11 24.76 30.32 -23.01
N GLU A 12 25.79 30.22 -22.18
CA GLU A 12 26.31 28.94 -21.70
C GLU A 12 25.28 28.14 -20.87
N ALA A 13 24.28 28.77 -20.30
CA ALA A 13 23.20 28.07 -19.61
C ALA A 13 22.33 27.27 -20.60
N ILE A 14 22.12 27.81 -21.82
CA ILE A 14 21.43 27.11 -22.90
C ILE A 14 22.27 25.93 -23.41
N ASP A 15 23.57 26.14 -23.66
CA ASP A 15 24.46 25.08 -24.13
C ASP A 15 24.59 23.95 -23.10
N ASN A 16 24.61 24.27 -21.81
CA ASN A 16 24.66 23.28 -20.74
C ASN A 16 23.41 22.40 -20.68
N THR A 17 22.24 22.85 -21.14
CA THR A 17 21.05 21.97 -21.22
C THR A 17 21.28 20.80 -22.17
N LEU A 18 21.92 21.05 -23.32
CA LEU A 18 22.29 20.02 -24.28
C LEU A 18 23.35 19.08 -23.71
N ARG A 19 24.38 19.62 -23.04
CA ARG A 19 25.42 18.81 -22.40
C ARG A 19 24.83 17.89 -21.32
N ILE A 20 23.87 18.36 -20.51
CA ILE A 20 23.19 17.55 -19.53
C ILE A 20 22.39 16.45 -20.22
N ALA A 21 21.65 16.77 -21.29
CA ALA A 21 20.88 15.78 -22.05
C ALA A 21 21.80 14.68 -22.64
N GLU A 22 22.97 15.04 -23.15
CA GLU A 22 23.98 14.09 -23.65
C GLU A 22 24.59 13.18 -22.55
N MET A 23 24.61 13.65 -21.33
CA MET A 23 25.08 12.86 -20.17
C MET A 23 24.01 11.86 -19.68
N CYS A 24 22.75 12.02 -20.08
CA CYS A 24 21.63 11.19 -19.66
C CYS A 24 21.44 10.03 -20.63
N ASN A 25 22.00 8.86 -20.32
CA ASN A 25 21.92 7.64 -21.13
C ASN A 25 21.17 6.51 -20.41
N LEU A 26 20.17 6.85 -19.60
CA LEU A 26 19.40 5.88 -18.85
C LEU A 26 18.26 5.34 -19.72
N GLU A 27 18.27 4.03 -19.97
CA GLU A 27 17.12 3.30 -20.50
C GLU A 27 16.29 2.75 -19.36
N LEU A 28 15.01 3.13 -19.27
CA LEU A 28 14.07 2.64 -18.29
C LEU A 28 13.34 1.40 -18.83
N ASP A 29 13.52 0.26 -18.16
CA ASP A 29 12.79 -0.96 -18.48
C ASP A 29 11.43 -0.96 -17.77
N PHE A 30 10.37 -0.59 -18.48
CA PHE A 30 8.99 -0.60 -17.99
C PHE A 30 8.32 -1.97 -18.05
N SER A 31 8.98 -3.00 -18.58
CA SER A 31 8.42 -4.36 -18.66
C SER A 31 8.39 -5.07 -17.31
N LYS A 32 9.24 -4.65 -16.37
CA LYS A 32 9.38 -5.27 -15.04
C LYS A 32 8.72 -4.43 -13.96
N ARG A 33 7.92 -5.10 -13.14
CA ARG A 33 7.40 -4.51 -11.89
C ARG A 33 8.30 -4.94 -10.74
N TYR A 34 8.89 -3.98 -10.08
CA TYR A 34 9.65 -4.19 -8.86
C TYR A 34 8.73 -3.86 -7.67
N ALA A 35 8.11 -4.89 -7.10
CA ALA A 35 7.34 -4.75 -5.88
C ALA A 35 8.01 -5.55 -4.76
N PRO A 36 8.15 -4.99 -3.55
CA PRO A 36 8.68 -5.73 -2.43
C PRO A 36 7.72 -6.88 -2.05
N VAL A 37 8.30 -8.01 -1.63
CA VAL A 37 7.54 -9.19 -1.20
C VAL A 37 7.55 -9.25 0.32
N TYR A 38 6.36 -9.35 0.92
CA TYR A 38 6.23 -9.63 2.34
C TYR A 38 6.52 -11.09 2.63
N LYS A 39 7.55 -11.36 3.42
CA LYS A 39 7.87 -12.71 3.87
C LYS A 39 7.02 -13.03 5.10
N VAL A 40 6.02 -13.86 4.93
CA VAL A 40 5.17 -14.31 6.04
C VAL A 40 5.97 -15.26 6.92
N PRO A 41 6.13 -14.98 8.23
CA PRO A 41 6.71 -15.96 9.14
C PRO A 41 5.80 -17.18 9.25
N GLY A 42 6.35 -18.38 9.04
CA GLY A 42 5.55 -19.61 8.98
C GLY A 42 4.76 -19.91 10.25
N GLU A 43 5.27 -19.48 11.42
CA GLU A 43 4.58 -19.58 12.69
C GLU A 43 3.34 -18.69 12.84
N LYS A 44 3.20 -17.67 11.99
CA LYS A 44 2.06 -16.75 12.00
C LYS A 44 0.88 -17.21 11.16
N ILE A 45 1.09 -18.22 10.32
CA ILE A 45 0.01 -18.80 9.51
C ILE A 45 -0.71 -19.84 10.35
N GLU A 46 -1.95 -19.57 10.73
CA GLU A 46 -2.80 -20.50 11.47
C GLU A 46 -3.13 -21.72 10.60
N LYS A 47 -2.87 -22.93 11.13
CA LYS A 47 -3.06 -24.18 10.40
C LYS A 47 -4.54 -24.46 10.13
N ASP A 48 -5.39 -24.09 11.09
CA ASP A 48 -6.83 -24.39 11.07
C ASP A 48 -7.71 -23.22 10.62
N CYS A 49 -7.09 -22.16 10.05
CA CYS A 49 -7.83 -21.01 9.57
C CYS A 49 -8.67 -21.41 8.34
N THR A 50 -9.98 -21.24 8.44
CA THR A 50 -10.91 -21.48 7.34
C THR A 50 -11.40 -20.16 6.76
N PHE A 51 -11.62 -20.14 5.46
CA PHE A 51 -12.14 -18.99 4.71
C PHE A 51 -13.42 -19.41 3.98
N PRO A 52 -14.60 -19.40 4.66
CA PRO A 52 -15.82 -20.00 4.14
C PRO A 52 -16.27 -19.47 2.78
N SER A 53 -15.90 -18.24 2.45
CA SER A 53 -16.29 -17.56 1.21
C SER A 53 -15.17 -17.48 0.18
N ALA A 54 -14.01 -18.10 0.44
CA ALA A 54 -12.90 -18.06 -0.50
C ALA A 54 -13.20 -18.88 -1.76
N PRO A 55 -12.81 -18.39 -2.95
CA PRO A 55 -13.08 -19.05 -4.22
C PRO A 55 -12.26 -20.31 -4.48
N LYS A 56 -11.24 -20.57 -3.66
CA LYS A 56 -10.33 -21.73 -3.80
C LYS A 56 -9.93 -22.29 -2.44
N PRO A 57 -9.51 -23.58 -2.37
CA PRO A 57 -9.02 -24.21 -1.16
C PRO A 57 -7.79 -23.49 -0.59
N VAL A 58 -7.62 -23.57 0.73
CA VAL A 58 -6.51 -22.92 1.46
C VAL A 58 -5.15 -23.42 0.96
N GLU A 59 -5.05 -24.69 0.59
CA GLU A 59 -3.83 -25.35 0.11
C GLU A 59 -3.33 -24.79 -1.22
N GLU A 60 -4.23 -24.17 -2.01
CA GLU A 60 -3.90 -23.54 -3.29
C GLU A 60 -3.57 -22.06 -3.17
N MET A 61 -3.66 -21.50 -1.95
CA MET A 61 -3.37 -20.09 -1.70
C MET A 61 -1.87 -19.89 -1.49
N LYS A 62 -1.35 -18.76 -2.00
CA LYS A 62 0.00 -18.29 -1.66
C LYS A 62 0.02 -17.84 -0.18
N ASP A 63 1.18 -17.89 0.45
CA ASP A 63 1.34 -17.53 1.87
C ASP A 63 0.88 -16.10 2.17
N ASP A 64 1.18 -15.15 1.30
CA ASP A 64 0.77 -13.75 1.46
C ASP A 64 -0.76 -13.57 1.29
N GLU A 65 -1.38 -14.29 0.37
CA GLU A 65 -2.84 -14.33 0.22
C GLU A 65 -3.52 -14.91 1.46
N ARG A 66 -3.05 -16.08 1.89
CA ARG A 66 -3.57 -16.77 3.08
C ARG A 66 -3.46 -15.89 4.31
N TYR A 67 -2.29 -15.28 4.52
CA TYR A 67 -2.05 -14.43 5.67
C TYR A 67 -2.88 -13.14 5.64
N LEU A 68 -3.05 -12.52 4.47
CA LEU A 68 -3.91 -11.36 4.32
C LEU A 68 -5.37 -11.69 4.67
N ARG A 69 -5.89 -12.83 4.19
CA ARG A 69 -7.24 -13.31 4.54
C ARG A 69 -7.39 -13.56 6.03
N GLN A 70 -6.43 -14.22 6.64
CA GLN A 70 -6.40 -14.48 8.09
C GLN A 70 -6.47 -13.17 8.90
N LEU A 71 -5.68 -12.17 8.53
CA LEU A 71 -5.73 -10.85 9.17
C LEU A 71 -7.08 -10.16 8.97
N CYS A 72 -7.73 -10.31 7.82
CA CYS A 72 -9.07 -9.79 7.59
C CYS A 72 -10.12 -10.49 8.48
N GLU A 73 -10.05 -11.81 8.66
CA GLU A 73 -10.95 -12.54 9.57
C GLU A 73 -10.78 -12.09 11.03
N HIS A 74 -9.53 -11.90 11.49
CA HIS A 74 -9.28 -11.29 12.80
C HIS A 74 -9.81 -9.85 12.87
N GLY A 75 -9.69 -9.12 11.76
CA GLY A 75 -10.23 -7.76 11.63
C GLY A 75 -11.75 -7.70 11.74
N LEU A 76 -12.47 -8.69 11.18
CA LEU A 76 -13.93 -8.80 11.35
C LEU A 76 -14.30 -8.94 12.82
N GLU A 77 -13.65 -9.86 13.53
CA GLU A 77 -13.88 -10.06 14.96
C GLU A 77 -13.56 -8.79 15.76
N TRP A 78 -12.46 -8.11 15.44
CA TRP A 78 -12.05 -6.88 16.11
C TRP A 78 -13.00 -5.70 15.87
N ARG A 79 -13.50 -5.53 14.63
CA ARG A 79 -14.32 -4.37 14.23
C ARG A 79 -15.82 -4.58 14.48
N TYR A 80 -16.32 -5.81 14.31
CA TYR A 80 -17.74 -6.13 14.39
C TYR A 80 -18.08 -7.05 15.58
N GLY A 81 -17.08 -7.51 16.34
CA GLY A 81 -17.27 -8.41 17.48
C GLY A 81 -17.57 -9.86 17.08
N THR A 82 -17.56 -10.17 15.82
CA THR A 82 -17.83 -11.52 15.28
C THR A 82 -17.24 -11.69 13.88
N ARG A 83 -16.94 -12.93 13.51
CA ARG A 83 -16.59 -13.31 12.13
C ARG A 83 -17.85 -13.66 11.31
N ASP A 84 -18.96 -13.93 11.98
CA ASP A 84 -20.27 -14.15 11.34
C ASP A 84 -20.97 -12.80 11.12
N VAL A 85 -20.52 -12.11 10.08
CA VAL A 85 -21.00 -10.78 9.70
C VAL A 85 -22.11 -10.89 8.64
N SER A 86 -22.80 -9.75 8.40
CA SER A 86 -23.85 -9.70 7.39
C SER A 86 -23.34 -10.10 6.00
N PRO A 87 -24.20 -10.65 5.13
CA PRO A 87 -23.83 -11.00 3.76
C PRO A 87 -23.26 -9.82 2.97
N GLU A 88 -23.69 -8.60 3.25
CA GLU A 88 -23.18 -7.38 2.60
C GLU A 88 -21.71 -7.12 2.95
N ILE A 89 -21.34 -7.20 4.23
CA ILE A 89 -19.95 -7.04 4.68
C ILE A 89 -19.08 -8.12 4.06
N ARG A 90 -19.54 -9.37 4.10
CA ARG A 90 -18.82 -10.52 3.54
C ARG A 90 -18.62 -10.39 2.03
N ALA A 91 -19.67 -10.04 1.30
CA ALA A 91 -19.59 -9.84 -0.16
C ALA A 91 -18.63 -8.70 -0.53
N ARG A 92 -18.64 -7.59 0.23
CA ARG A 92 -17.70 -6.49 0.02
C ARG A 92 -16.26 -6.93 0.25
N LEU A 93 -15.98 -7.64 1.33
CA LEU A 93 -14.64 -8.14 1.64
C LEU A 93 -14.13 -9.07 0.53
N GLU A 94 -14.92 -10.05 0.13
CA GLU A 94 -14.50 -11.00 -0.91
C GLU A 94 -14.30 -10.33 -2.27
N LYS A 95 -15.15 -9.36 -2.63
CA LYS A 95 -14.96 -8.55 -3.83
C LYS A 95 -13.61 -7.83 -3.84
N GLU A 96 -13.26 -7.19 -2.73
CA GLU A 96 -11.99 -6.46 -2.61
C GLU A 96 -10.79 -7.41 -2.63
N LEU A 97 -10.85 -8.50 -1.86
CA LEU A 97 -9.80 -9.52 -1.84
C LEU A 97 -9.58 -10.13 -3.23
N ALA A 98 -10.65 -10.43 -3.99
CA ALA A 98 -10.53 -10.96 -5.34
C ALA A 98 -9.72 -10.00 -6.25
N VAL A 99 -9.96 -8.69 -6.18
CA VAL A 99 -9.21 -7.70 -6.95
C VAL A 99 -7.77 -7.60 -6.48
N ILE A 100 -7.52 -7.51 -5.17
CA ILE A 100 -6.17 -7.40 -4.58
C ILE A 100 -5.32 -8.62 -4.96
N ILE A 101 -5.89 -9.83 -4.87
CA ILE A 101 -5.21 -11.08 -5.18
C ILE A 101 -4.93 -11.20 -6.67
N SER A 102 -5.93 -10.92 -7.53
CA SER A 102 -5.76 -10.99 -8.99
C SER A 102 -4.65 -10.07 -9.51
N LYS A 103 -4.49 -8.91 -8.86
CA LYS A 103 -3.44 -7.92 -9.16
C LYS A 103 -2.11 -8.20 -8.45
N GLN A 104 -2.03 -9.22 -7.61
CA GLN A 104 -0.84 -9.61 -6.83
C GLN A 104 -0.37 -8.50 -5.85
N PHE A 105 -1.30 -7.80 -5.22
CA PHE A 105 -1.00 -6.73 -4.26
C PHE A 105 -1.09 -7.16 -2.79
N CYS A 106 -1.25 -8.46 -2.50
CA CYS A 106 -1.30 -8.96 -1.12
C CYS A 106 -0.09 -8.51 -0.29
N SER A 107 1.12 -8.72 -0.83
CA SER A 107 2.36 -8.29 -0.17
C SER A 107 2.42 -6.77 0.08
N TYR A 108 1.89 -5.96 -0.83
CA TYR A 108 1.83 -4.51 -0.64
C TYR A 108 0.96 -4.13 0.56
N PHE A 109 -0.26 -4.68 0.65
CA PHE A 109 -1.13 -4.45 1.81
C PHE A 109 -0.50 -4.93 3.12
N LEU A 110 0.16 -6.07 3.09
CA LEU A 110 0.84 -6.63 4.27
C LEU A 110 2.01 -5.76 4.74
N ILE A 111 2.78 -5.17 3.83
CA ILE A 111 3.88 -4.25 4.18
C ILE A 111 3.31 -2.98 4.83
N VAL A 112 2.25 -2.41 4.26
CA VAL A 112 1.60 -1.21 4.82
C VAL A 112 1.01 -1.53 6.19
N TRP A 113 0.32 -2.67 6.33
CA TRP A 113 -0.19 -3.14 7.62
C TRP A 113 0.93 -3.31 8.64
N ASP A 114 2.04 -3.91 8.26
CA ASP A 114 3.15 -4.24 9.16
C ASP A 114 3.76 -2.99 9.80
N PHE A 115 4.10 -1.97 9.03
CA PHE A 115 4.66 -0.76 9.61
C PHE A 115 3.61 0.09 10.35
N CYS A 116 2.34 0.07 9.94
CA CYS A 116 1.26 0.68 10.71
C CYS A 116 1.06 -0.02 12.05
N ASN A 117 1.13 -1.35 12.05
CA ASN A 117 1.03 -2.15 13.27
C ASN A 117 2.21 -1.91 14.21
N TYR A 118 3.43 -1.83 13.67
CA TYR A 118 4.62 -1.42 14.43
C TYR A 118 4.44 -0.04 15.06
N ALA A 119 3.95 0.94 14.29
CA ALA A 119 3.70 2.28 14.79
C ALA A 119 2.73 2.27 15.97
N ARG A 120 1.59 1.60 15.84
CA ARG A 120 0.59 1.46 16.92
C ARG A 120 1.15 0.78 18.16
N ALA A 121 1.89 -0.32 17.98
CA ALA A 121 2.52 -1.06 19.09
C ALA A 121 3.53 -0.20 19.86
N ASN A 122 4.09 0.82 19.23
CA ASN A 122 5.01 1.78 19.84
C ASN A 122 4.34 3.12 20.24
N GLY A 123 3.00 3.19 20.26
CA GLY A 123 2.26 4.37 20.66
C GLY A 123 2.39 5.55 19.67
N ILE A 124 2.75 5.27 18.42
CA ILE A 124 2.88 6.28 17.36
C ILE A 124 1.57 6.37 16.61
N PRO A 125 0.86 7.50 16.63
CA PRO A 125 -0.36 7.69 15.86
C PRO A 125 -0.10 7.54 14.36
N VAL A 126 -0.94 6.74 13.70
CA VAL A 126 -0.82 6.41 12.29
C VAL A 126 -2.20 6.13 11.71
N GLY A 127 -2.42 6.52 10.45
CA GLY A 127 -3.68 6.24 9.76
C GLY A 127 -3.66 6.58 8.28
N ALA A 128 -4.46 5.85 7.51
CA ALA A 128 -4.64 6.13 6.09
C ALA A 128 -5.52 7.36 5.87
N ARG A 129 -5.23 8.08 4.80
CA ARG A 129 -6.04 9.19 4.27
C ARG A 129 -6.35 9.01 2.78
N GLY A 130 -7.11 9.93 2.23
CA GLY A 130 -7.41 9.95 0.79
C GLY A 130 -8.22 8.73 0.34
N SER A 131 -7.92 8.21 -0.85
CA SER A 131 -8.63 7.08 -1.44
C SER A 131 -8.44 5.77 -0.68
N GLY A 132 -7.32 5.60 0.03
CA GLY A 132 -7.01 4.41 0.84
C GLY A 132 -7.99 4.16 2.00
N VAL A 133 -8.84 5.14 2.34
CA VAL A 133 -9.91 4.99 3.34
C VAL A 133 -11.11 4.20 2.79
N GLY A 134 -11.26 4.12 1.47
CA GLY A 134 -12.41 3.48 0.80
C GLY A 134 -12.38 1.95 0.74
N THR A 135 -11.44 1.29 1.43
CA THR A 135 -11.28 -0.17 1.36
C THR A 135 -11.69 -0.87 2.65
N MET A 136 -12.52 -1.92 2.54
CA MET A 136 -12.88 -2.80 3.66
C MET A 136 -11.64 -3.54 4.18
N VAL A 137 -10.77 -4.03 3.30
CA VAL A 137 -9.51 -4.67 3.70
C VAL A 137 -8.66 -3.71 4.54
N GLY A 138 -8.51 -2.45 4.12
CA GLY A 138 -7.79 -1.44 4.91
C GLY A 138 -8.41 -1.15 6.27
N TYR A 139 -9.75 -1.12 6.35
CA TYR A 139 -10.47 -0.97 7.62
C TYR A 139 -10.23 -2.15 8.55
N LEU A 140 -10.32 -3.38 8.05
CA LEU A 140 -10.09 -4.60 8.84
C LEU A 140 -8.63 -4.75 9.28
N LEU A 141 -7.68 -4.34 8.46
CA LEU A 141 -6.26 -4.29 8.82
C LEU A 141 -5.91 -3.14 9.80
N GLY A 142 -6.87 -2.27 10.08
CA GLY A 142 -6.65 -1.10 10.93
C GLY A 142 -5.83 0.01 10.27
N LEU A 143 -5.74 0.06 8.95
CA LEU A 143 -5.08 1.17 8.26
C LEU A 143 -5.89 2.47 8.41
N CYS A 144 -7.21 2.37 8.44
CA CYS A 144 -8.12 3.48 8.73
C CYS A 144 -9.17 3.07 9.78
N ASN A 145 -9.86 4.07 10.34
CA ASN A 145 -10.91 3.86 11.33
C ASN A 145 -12.31 4.20 10.79
N VAL A 146 -12.45 4.34 9.49
CA VAL A 146 -13.72 4.63 8.81
C VAL A 146 -14.23 3.36 8.16
N ASP A 147 -15.42 2.91 8.57
CA ASP A 147 -16.12 1.79 7.94
C ASP A 147 -16.63 2.21 6.55
N PRO A 148 -16.10 1.63 5.45
CA PRO A 148 -16.44 2.07 4.10
C PRO A 148 -17.89 1.78 3.72
N LEU A 149 -18.54 0.76 4.30
CA LEU A 149 -19.96 0.48 4.04
C LEU A 149 -20.86 1.48 4.75
N ARG A 150 -20.57 1.75 6.01
CA ARG A 150 -21.35 2.71 6.81
C ARG A 150 -21.39 4.11 6.17
N TYR A 151 -20.32 4.51 5.50
CA TYR A 151 -20.19 5.82 4.86
C TYR A 151 -20.32 5.78 3.33
N GLY A 152 -20.73 4.65 2.75
CA GLY A 152 -20.99 4.53 1.32
C GLY A 152 -19.74 4.76 0.45
N LEU A 153 -18.54 4.43 0.94
CA LEU A 153 -17.30 4.64 0.22
C LEU A 153 -17.10 3.56 -0.84
N LEU A 154 -16.73 3.99 -2.05
CA LEU A 154 -16.55 3.10 -3.20
C LEU A 154 -15.10 2.61 -3.27
N PHE A 155 -14.93 1.29 -3.29
CA PHE A 155 -13.63 0.63 -3.47
C PHE A 155 -13.01 0.94 -4.84
N GLU A 156 -13.82 1.07 -5.86
CA GLU A 156 -13.40 1.34 -7.23
C GLU A 156 -12.71 2.71 -7.40
N ARG A 157 -12.94 3.64 -6.48
CA ARG A 157 -12.20 4.91 -6.44
C ARG A 157 -10.78 4.76 -5.90
N PHE A 158 -10.55 3.73 -5.08
CA PHE A 158 -9.24 3.38 -4.55
C PHE A 158 -8.51 2.42 -5.49
N MET A 159 -9.20 1.38 -5.96
CA MET A 159 -8.62 0.37 -6.84
C MET A 159 -9.61 -0.01 -7.94
N ASP A 160 -9.37 0.48 -9.16
CA ASP A 160 -10.14 0.11 -10.34
C ASP A 160 -9.68 -1.29 -10.82
N PRO A 161 -10.60 -2.27 -10.92
CA PRO A 161 -10.28 -3.60 -11.45
C PRO A 161 -9.68 -3.57 -12.86
N ASN A 162 -10.05 -2.57 -13.68
CA ASN A 162 -9.63 -2.45 -15.07
C ASN A 162 -8.29 -1.75 -15.27
N ARG A 163 -7.77 -1.08 -14.24
CA ARG A 163 -6.45 -0.42 -14.29
C ARG A 163 -5.38 -1.35 -13.76
N SER A 164 -4.21 -1.34 -14.40
CA SER A 164 -3.06 -2.16 -13.98
C SER A 164 -2.15 -1.48 -12.96
N GLU A 165 -2.42 -0.21 -12.65
CA GLU A 165 -1.60 0.59 -11.74
C GLU A 165 -1.75 0.11 -10.30
N MET A 166 -0.66 0.21 -9.53
CA MET A 166 -0.67 -0.06 -8.09
C MET A 166 -1.47 1.05 -7.39
N PRO A 167 -2.36 0.70 -6.44
CA PRO A 167 -3.05 1.71 -5.66
C PRO A 167 -2.08 2.48 -4.78
N ASP A 168 -2.37 3.74 -4.54
CA ASP A 168 -1.61 4.59 -3.63
C ASP A 168 -2.29 4.61 -2.26
N ILE A 169 -1.61 4.07 -1.25
CA ILE A 169 -2.09 4.10 0.14
C ILE A 169 -1.31 5.18 0.87
N ASP A 170 -1.91 6.34 0.99
CA ASP A 170 -1.37 7.44 1.77
C ASP A 170 -1.50 7.16 3.27
N ILE A 171 -0.38 7.11 3.96
CA ILE A 171 -0.34 6.93 5.42
C ILE A 171 0.29 8.14 6.10
N ASP A 172 -0.49 8.80 6.94
CA ASP A 172 0.01 9.83 7.83
C ASP A 172 0.60 9.20 9.09
N ILE A 173 1.79 9.63 9.48
CA ILE A 173 2.50 9.16 10.67
C ILE A 173 2.86 10.36 11.51
N CYS A 174 2.60 10.30 12.83
CA CYS A 174 2.96 11.34 13.76
C CYS A 174 4.45 11.70 13.64
N GLN A 175 4.73 13.00 13.54
CA GLN A 175 6.08 13.53 13.29
C GLN A 175 7.10 13.03 14.32
N ASP A 176 6.74 13.01 15.60
CA ASP A 176 7.62 12.62 16.70
C ASP A 176 8.08 11.15 16.61
N GLY A 177 7.26 10.28 16.00
CA GLY A 177 7.56 8.86 15.83
C GLY A 177 7.98 8.45 14.42
N ARG A 178 7.88 9.33 13.45
CA ARG A 178 8.07 9.01 12.02
C ARG A 178 9.44 8.38 11.73
N GLN A 179 10.51 8.91 12.33
CA GLN A 179 11.86 8.38 12.11
C GLN A 179 11.99 6.94 12.60
N LYS A 180 11.38 6.57 13.73
CA LYS A 180 11.38 5.18 14.25
C LYS A 180 10.71 4.21 13.27
N VAL A 181 9.61 4.64 12.63
CA VAL A 181 8.93 3.82 11.62
C VAL A 181 9.80 3.65 10.38
N ILE A 182 10.44 4.70 9.90
CA ILE A 182 11.37 4.65 8.76
C ILE A 182 12.53 3.68 9.05
N ASP A 183 13.11 3.76 10.24
CA ASP A 183 14.23 2.88 10.65
C ASP A 183 13.79 1.43 10.77
N TYR A 184 12.58 1.16 11.29
CA TYR A 184 11.99 -0.17 11.29
C TYR A 184 11.83 -0.74 9.87
N VAL A 185 11.26 0.04 8.95
CA VAL A 185 11.08 -0.37 7.56
C VAL A 185 12.43 -0.65 6.90
N ARG A 186 13.44 0.22 7.14
CA ARG A 186 14.80 0.03 6.62
C ARG A 186 15.45 -1.24 7.14
N GLN A 187 15.33 -1.53 8.44
CA GLN A 187 15.86 -2.75 9.04
C GLN A 187 15.20 -4.01 8.47
N LYS A 188 13.88 -3.98 8.28
CA LYS A 188 13.12 -5.15 7.90
C LYS A 188 13.14 -5.44 6.40
N TYR A 189 13.06 -4.40 5.59
CA TYR A 189 12.88 -4.52 4.13
C TYR A 189 14.11 -4.10 3.33
N GLY A 190 15.14 -3.56 3.98
CA GLY A 190 16.40 -3.17 3.34
C GLY A 190 16.40 -1.72 2.87
N HIS A 191 16.54 -1.48 1.57
CA HIS A 191 16.73 -0.13 1.05
C HIS A 191 15.46 0.72 1.11
N VAL A 192 15.53 1.85 1.82
CA VAL A 192 14.47 2.85 1.90
C VAL A 192 15.04 4.18 1.44
N ALA A 193 14.44 4.77 0.43
CA ALA A 193 14.76 6.12 -0.05
C ALA A 193 13.60 7.07 0.23
N GLN A 194 13.92 8.30 0.53
CA GLN A 194 12.94 9.39 0.59
C GLN A 194 12.99 10.16 -0.72
N ILE A 195 11.81 10.50 -1.25
CA ILE A 195 11.74 11.36 -2.44
C ILE A 195 12.16 12.77 -2.02
N ILE A 196 13.11 13.34 -2.76
CA ILE A 196 13.56 14.73 -2.57
C ILE A 196 12.58 15.62 -3.31
N THR A 197 11.99 16.58 -2.59
CA THR A 197 11.12 17.61 -3.18
C THR A 197 11.88 18.94 -3.26
N PHE A 198 11.62 19.72 -4.32
CA PHE A 198 12.10 21.08 -4.43
C PHE A 198 11.21 22.01 -3.59
N GLY A 199 11.66 22.37 -2.44
CA GLY A 199 10.96 23.29 -1.54
C GLY A 199 10.32 22.58 -0.36
N THR A 200 10.98 22.74 0.76
CA THR A 200 10.36 22.69 2.08
C THR A 200 10.06 24.13 2.47
N LEU A 201 8.77 24.43 2.60
CA LEU A 201 8.35 25.65 3.28
C LEU A 201 8.44 25.44 4.76
#